data_af3933dd2b6494cd17250717728061aa
#
_entry.id   af3933dd2b6494cd17250717728061aa
#
_cell.length_a   1.000
_cell.length_b   1.000
_cell.length_c   1.000
_cell.angle_alpha   90.00
_cell.angle_beta   90.00
_cell.angle_gamma   90.00
#
_symmetry.space_group_name_H-M   'P 1'
#
loop_
_entity.id
_entity.type
_entity.pdbx_description
1 polymer ?
#
loop_
_entity_poly.entity_id
_entity_poly.type
_entity_poly.pdbx_seq_one_letter_code
_entity_poly.pdbx_strand_id
1 'polypeptide(L)'
;MISTERTERETMSHTLEEIRSYWNSRAEGYTQSNREELEGESRIYWEKHITEALRGQDCVRVLDVGCGPGFFSVLLAKMGHEVTAIDYTENMLTEARKNAEHYGVQVHFQQMDAQQLEFEDNSFDLVISRNVLWNLENPEQAYKEWFRVLKPGGILLNCDGNFYY
;
A
#
# COMPACT_ATOMS: atom_id res chain seq x y z
N MET A 1 44.33 26.59 5.72
CA MET A 1 43.67 25.92 4.59
C MET A 1 42.90 24.75 5.19
N ILE A 2 41.60 24.93 5.41
CA ILE A 2 40.70 23.87 5.91
C ILE A 2 39.88 23.46 4.71
N SER A 3 40.16 22.25 4.22
CA SER A 3 39.40 21.61 3.14
C SER A 3 38.01 21.23 3.65
N THR A 4 37.01 21.87 3.10
CA THR A 4 35.60 21.50 3.31
C THR A 4 35.29 20.35 2.37
N GLU A 5 35.46 19.15 2.81
CA GLU A 5 34.83 17.99 2.20
C GLU A 5 33.33 18.02 2.53
N ARG A 6 32.57 18.57 1.62
CA ARG A 6 31.12 18.49 1.60
C ARG A 6 30.79 17.09 1.08
N THR A 7 30.50 16.19 2.00
CA THR A 7 29.96 14.87 1.66
C THR A 7 28.62 15.08 0.92
N GLU A 8 28.67 14.94 -0.40
CA GLU A 8 27.47 14.84 -1.22
C GLU A 8 26.71 13.60 -0.78
N ARG A 9 25.62 13.80 -0.07
CA ARG A 9 24.62 12.74 0.11
C ARG A 9 24.05 12.49 -1.29
N GLU A 10 24.50 11.42 -1.92
CA GLU A 10 23.79 10.83 -3.04
C GLU A 10 22.41 10.42 -2.54
N THR A 11 21.43 11.25 -2.79
CA THR A 11 20.03 10.83 -2.77
C THR A 11 19.90 9.79 -3.87
N MET A 12 19.87 8.51 -3.50
CA MET A 12 19.57 7.43 -4.42
C MET A 12 18.11 7.61 -4.88
N SER A 13 17.91 8.38 -5.92
CA SER A 13 16.67 8.40 -6.69
C SER A 13 16.61 7.07 -7.44
N HIS A 14 15.89 6.09 -6.88
CA HIS A 14 15.59 4.88 -7.61
C HIS A 14 14.56 5.19 -8.70
N THR A 15 14.86 4.79 -9.93
CA THR A 15 13.88 4.88 -11.01
C THR A 15 12.74 3.90 -10.76
N LEU A 16 11.54 4.20 -11.27
CA LEU A 16 10.38 3.30 -11.16
C LEU A 16 10.69 1.88 -11.68
N GLU A 17 11.56 1.78 -12.69
CA GLU A 17 11.94 0.48 -13.25
C GLU A 17 12.86 -0.33 -12.31
N GLU A 18 13.77 0.33 -11.60
CA GLU A 18 14.62 -0.31 -10.58
C GLU A 18 13.78 -0.79 -9.40
N ILE A 19 12.84 0.02 -8.95
CA ILE A 19 11.86 -0.31 -7.91
C ILE A 19 11.03 -1.53 -8.32
N ARG A 20 10.51 -1.53 -9.55
CA ARG A 20 9.77 -2.63 -10.13
C ARG A 20 10.57 -3.92 -10.17
N SER A 21 11.82 -3.86 -10.66
CA SER A 21 12.71 -5.01 -10.74
C SER A 21 13.01 -5.60 -9.37
N TYR A 22 13.28 -4.75 -8.39
CA TYR A 22 13.53 -5.14 -7.01
C TYR A 22 12.35 -5.91 -6.41
N TRP A 23 11.13 -5.37 -6.51
CA TRP A 23 9.95 -5.98 -5.94
C TRP A 23 9.49 -7.24 -6.68
N ASN A 24 9.68 -7.29 -8.01
CA ASN A 24 9.41 -8.49 -8.79
C ASN A 24 10.22 -9.69 -8.28
N SER A 25 11.46 -9.50 -7.90
CA SER A 25 12.33 -10.57 -7.41
C SER A 25 11.99 -11.05 -6.00
N ARG A 26 11.19 -10.30 -5.24
CA ARG A 26 10.87 -10.57 -3.83
C ARG A 26 9.44 -11.04 -3.57
N ALA A 27 8.59 -11.06 -4.58
CA ALA A 27 7.16 -11.34 -4.43
C ALA A 27 6.86 -12.65 -3.67
N GLU A 28 7.53 -13.76 -4.00
CA GLU A 28 7.30 -15.05 -3.34
C GLU A 28 7.68 -15.04 -1.84
N GLY A 29 8.81 -14.43 -1.48
CA GLY A 29 9.24 -14.33 -0.08
C GLY A 29 8.29 -13.47 0.76
N TYR A 30 7.74 -12.41 0.18
CA TYR A 30 6.75 -11.56 0.83
C TYR A 30 5.40 -12.24 1.04
N THR A 31 5.03 -13.18 0.17
CA THR A 31 3.79 -13.96 0.31
C THR A 31 3.76 -14.77 1.60
N GLN A 32 4.84 -15.44 1.94
CA GLN A 32 4.95 -16.21 3.19
C GLN A 32 4.78 -15.29 4.41
N SER A 33 5.56 -14.22 4.47
CA SER A 33 5.49 -13.23 5.56
C SER A 33 4.09 -12.61 5.67
N ASN A 34 3.45 -12.33 4.55
CA ASN A 34 2.10 -11.77 4.49
C ASN A 34 1.05 -12.71 5.11
N ARG A 35 1.14 -14.01 4.85
CA ARG A 35 0.26 -15.01 5.45
C ARG A 35 0.48 -15.14 6.96
N GLU A 36 1.73 -15.16 7.40
CA GLU A 36 2.06 -15.19 8.82
C GLU A 36 1.49 -13.97 9.56
N GLU A 37 1.56 -12.78 8.97
CA GLU A 37 0.94 -11.57 9.51
C GLU A 37 -0.61 -11.67 9.55
N LEU A 38 -1.24 -12.21 8.50
CA LEU A 38 -2.70 -12.39 8.44
C LEU A 38 -3.23 -13.41 9.44
N GLU A 39 -2.42 -14.35 9.85
CA GLU A 39 -2.77 -15.40 10.82
C GLU A 39 -2.32 -15.04 12.24
N GLY A 40 -1.45 -14.04 12.39
CA GLY A 40 -0.85 -13.63 13.65
C GLY A 40 -1.49 -12.42 14.34
N GLU A 41 -0.77 -11.89 15.31
CA GLU A 41 -1.21 -10.73 16.11
C GLU A 41 -1.29 -9.42 15.31
N SER A 42 -0.51 -9.29 14.24
CA SER A 42 -0.56 -8.13 13.35
C SER A 42 -1.97 -7.89 12.80
N ARG A 43 -2.68 -8.96 12.45
CA ARG A 43 -4.07 -8.88 12.00
C ARG A 43 -4.97 -8.22 13.05
N ILE A 44 -4.90 -8.68 14.29
CA ILE A 44 -5.74 -8.17 15.40
C ILE A 44 -5.45 -6.70 15.65
N TYR A 45 -4.17 -6.33 15.63
CA TYR A 45 -3.74 -4.95 15.77
C TYR A 45 -4.36 -4.05 14.71
N TRP A 46 -4.27 -4.43 13.44
CA TRP A 46 -4.77 -3.62 12.33
C TRP A 46 -6.29 -3.59 12.25
N GLU A 47 -6.99 -4.71 12.49
CA GLU A 47 -8.45 -4.75 12.59
C GLU A 47 -8.98 -3.72 13.59
N LYS A 48 -8.39 -3.68 14.77
CA LYS A 48 -8.74 -2.71 15.81
C LYS A 48 -8.55 -1.26 15.32
N HIS A 49 -7.35 -0.92 14.83
CA HIS A 49 -7.03 0.45 14.44
C HIS A 49 -7.85 0.93 13.24
N ILE A 50 -8.10 0.06 12.27
CA ILE A 50 -8.96 0.36 11.12
C ILE A 50 -10.40 0.59 11.57
N THR A 51 -10.93 -0.28 12.44
CA THR A 51 -12.30 -0.14 12.98
C THR A 51 -12.46 1.18 13.75
N GLU A 52 -11.49 1.53 14.57
CA GLU A 52 -11.47 2.80 15.31
C GLU A 52 -11.42 4.00 14.35
N ALA A 53 -10.55 3.98 13.34
CA ALA A 53 -10.44 5.03 12.34
C ALA A 53 -11.73 5.22 11.54
N LEU A 54 -12.36 4.13 11.14
CA LEU A 54 -13.64 4.13 10.41
C LEU A 54 -14.86 4.43 11.32
N ARG A 55 -14.66 4.60 12.62
CA ARG A 55 -15.73 4.89 13.60
C ARG A 55 -16.90 3.91 13.54
N GLY A 56 -16.60 2.63 13.26
CA GLY A 56 -17.59 1.56 13.19
C GLY A 56 -18.46 1.58 11.93
N GLN A 57 -18.02 2.22 10.84
CA GLN A 57 -18.71 2.09 9.56
C GLN A 57 -18.58 0.65 9.04
N ASP A 58 -19.70 0.02 8.72
CA ASP A 58 -19.74 -1.41 8.39
C ASP A 58 -19.16 -1.75 7.02
N CYS A 59 -19.52 -0.98 5.99
CA CYS A 59 -19.05 -1.21 4.63
C CYS A 59 -18.62 0.09 3.99
N VAL A 60 -17.33 0.19 3.67
CA VAL A 60 -16.74 1.35 3.01
C VAL A 60 -15.97 0.94 1.77
N ARG A 61 -15.81 1.89 0.83
CA ARG A 61 -14.96 1.70 -0.35
C ARG A 61 -13.53 2.05 -0.01
N VAL A 62 -12.64 1.09 -0.15
CA VAL A 62 -11.23 1.19 0.22
C VAL A 62 -10.33 1.11 -1.00
N LEU A 63 -9.31 1.97 -1.04
CA LEU A 63 -8.16 1.85 -1.93
C LEU A 63 -6.93 1.43 -1.12
N ASP A 64 -6.38 0.26 -1.41
CA ASP A 64 -5.10 -0.24 -0.89
C ASP A 64 -3.99 0.09 -1.89
N VAL A 65 -3.14 1.06 -1.56
CA VAL A 65 -2.09 1.58 -2.44
C VAL A 65 -0.77 0.89 -2.16
N GLY A 66 -0.17 0.29 -3.20
CA GLY A 66 1.04 -0.51 -3.06
C GLY A 66 0.76 -1.77 -2.25
N CYS A 67 -0.28 -2.49 -2.63
CA CYS A 67 -0.83 -3.58 -1.83
C CYS A 67 0.13 -4.77 -1.62
N GLY A 68 1.19 -4.87 -2.42
CA GLY A 68 2.11 -6.02 -2.38
C GLY A 68 1.35 -7.33 -2.49
N PRO A 69 1.66 -8.35 -1.67
CA PRO A 69 0.93 -9.62 -1.68
C PRO A 69 -0.47 -9.57 -1.05
N GLY A 70 -0.97 -8.38 -0.69
CA GLY A 70 -2.37 -8.14 -0.34
C GLY A 70 -2.73 -8.28 1.14
N PHE A 71 -1.84 -7.93 2.08
CA PHE A 71 -2.15 -7.97 3.52
C PHE A 71 -3.41 -7.16 3.85
N PHE A 72 -3.41 -5.86 3.56
CA PHE A 72 -4.58 -5.02 3.82
C PHE A 72 -5.75 -5.36 2.91
N SER A 73 -5.47 -5.72 1.65
CA SER A 73 -6.52 -6.12 0.71
C SER A 73 -7.36 -7.28 1.24
N VAL A 74 -6.70 -8.34 1.70
CA VAL A 74 -7.38 -9.51 2.28
C VAL A 74 -8.05 -9.18 3.61
N LEU A 75 -7.32 -8.46 4.49
CA LEU A 75 -7.84 -8.08 5.81
C LEU A 75 -9.13 -7.26 5.71
N LEU A 76 -9.12 -6.21 4.91
CA LEU A 76 -10.26 -5.30 4.73
C LEU A 76 -11.45 -5.99 4.05
N ALA A 77 -11.18 -6.86 3.06
CA ALA A 77 -12.24 -7.65 2.45
C ALA A 77 -12.86 -8.65 3.43
N LYS A 78 -12.06 -9.26 4.33
CA LYS A 78 -12.58 -10.10 5.45
C LYS A 78 -13.40 -9.30 6.45
N MET A 79 -13.09 -8.02 6.65
CA MET A 79 -13.89 -7.12 7.49
C MET A 79 -15.19 -6.66 6.82
N GLY A 80 -15.43 -7.03 5.56
CA GLY A 80 -16.67 -6.73 4.82
C GLY A 80 -16.62 -5.44 4.00
N HIS A 81 -15.45 -4.86 3.79
CA HIS A 81 -15.29 -3.66 2.97
C HIS A 81 -15.15 -3.98 1.47
N GLU A 82 -15.52 -3.03 0.62
CA GLU A 82 -15.31 -3.09 -0.83
C GLU A 82 -13.90 -2.61 -1.16
N VAL A 83 -13.01 -3.54 -1.55
CA VAL A 83 -11.58 -3.26 -1.70
C VAL A 83 -11.16 -3.23 -3.16
N THR A 84 -10.56 -2.11 -3.55
CA THR A 84 -9.72 -1.97 -4.75
C THR A 84 -8.27 -1.88 -4.28
N ALA A 85 -7.39 -2.64 -4.92
CA ALA A 85 -5.97 -2.71 -4.56
C ALA A 85 -5.10 -2.48 -5.78
N ILE A 86 -4.10 -1.65 -5.63
CA ILE A 86 -3.15 -1.35 -6.70
C ILE A 86 -1.72 -1.64 -6.28
N ASP A 87 -0.93 -2.11 -7.24
CA ASP A 87 0.52 -2.23 -7.12
C ASP A 87 1.17 -1.95 -8.48
N TYR A 88 2.37 -1.41 -8.48
CA TYR A 88 3.12 -1.17 -9.71
C TYR A 88 3.67 -2.46 -10.34
N THR A 89 3.74 -3.53 -9.56
CA THR A 89 4.41 -4.79 -9.86
C THR A 89 3.39 -5.91 -10.08
N GLU A 90 3.30 -6.43 -11.31
CA GLU A 90 2.37 -7.52 -11.64
C GLU A 90 2.64 -8.82 -10.85
N ASN A 91 3.90 -9.10 -10.52
CA ASN A 91 4.23 -10.27 -9.69
C ASN A 91 3.62 -10.17 -8.29
N MET A 92 3.62 -8.96 -7.69
CA MET A 92 2.94 -8.73 -6.40
C MET A 92 1.44 -8.93 -6.52
N LEU A 93 0.82 -8.40 -7.57
CA LEU A 93 -0.61 -8.59 -7.82
C LEU A 93 -0.97 -10.05 -8.06
N THR A 94 -0.10 -10.81 -8.72
CA THR A 94 -0.28 -12.26 -8.89
C THR A 94 -0.32 -12.97 -7.54
N GLU A 95 0.58 -12.65 -6.64
CA GLU A 95 0.59 -13.19 -5.28
C GLU A 95 -0.61 -12.72 -4.45
N ALA A 96 -1.00 -11.45 -4.60
CA ALA A 96 -2.17 -10.91 -3.92
C ALA A 96 -3.48 -11.62 -4.35
N ARG A 97 -3.64 -11.91 -5.64
CA ARG A 97 -4.77 -12.70 -6.15
C ARG A 97 -4.81 -14.11 -5.57
N LYS A 98 -3.65 -14.80 -5.50
CA LYS A 98 -3.53 -16.12 -4.86
C LYS A 98 -3.91 -16.07 -3.39
N ASN A 99 -3.50 -15.03 -2.67
CA ASN A 99 -3.85 -14.85 -1.27
C ASN A 99 -5.35 -14.57 -1.10
N ALA A 100 -5.93 -13.70 -1.91
CA ALA A 100 -7.38 -13.44 -1.88
C ALA A 100 -8.20 -14.71 -2.16
N GLU A 101 -7.79 -15.53 -3.13
CA GLU A 101 -8.39 -16.83 -3.41
C GLU A 101 -8.24 -17.80 -2.23
N HIS A 102 -7.04 -17.89 -1.65
CA HIS A 102 -6.77 -18.75 -0.48
C HIS A 102 -7.66 -18.42 0.71
N TYR A 103 -7.90 -17.13 0.96
CA TYR A 103 -8.77 -16.68 2.06
C TYR A 103 -10.25 -16.54 1.69
N GLY A 104 -10.62 -16.84 0.45
CA GLY A 104 -12.01 -16.81 -0.03
C GLY A 104 -12.63 -15.42 -0.07
N VAL A 105 -11.83 -14.38 -0.31
CA VAL A 105 -12.29 -12.99 -0.40
C VAL A 105 -12.20 -12.44 -1.81
N GLN A 106 -13.02 -11.42 -2.10
CA GLN A 106 -13.00 -10.72 -3.38
C GLN A 106 -12.35 -9.35 -3.24
N VAL A 107 -11.39 -9.07 -4.10
CA VAL A 107 -10.67 -7.79 -4.18
C VAL A 107 -10.48 -7.43 -5.65
N HIS A 108 -10.65 -6.18 -5.98
CA HIS A 108 -10.39 -5.67 -7.32
C HIS A 108 -8.94 -5.23 -7.45
N PHE A 109 -8.11 -6.01 -8.14
CA PHE A 109 -6.69 -5.75 -8.32
C PHE A 109 -6.38 -5.09 -9.67
N GLN A 110 -5.59 -4.02 -9.66
CA GLN A 110 -5.13 -3.30 -10.84
C GLN A 110 -3.65 -2.96 -10.75
N GLN A 111 -2.93 -3.10 -11.87
CA GLN A 111 -1.57 -2.57 -11.98
C GLN A 111 -1.64 -1.07 -12.22
N MET A 112 -1.01 -0.28 -11.33
CA MET A 112 -1.09 1.18 -11.38
C MET A 112 0.07 1.83 -10.63
N ASP A 113 0.48 3.02 -11.08
CA ASP A 113 1.42 3.87 -10.35
C ASP A 113 0.70 4.60 -9.20
N ALA A 114 1.23 4.47 -7.99
CA ALA A 114 0.73 5.16 -6.81
C ALA A 114 0.77 6.70 -6.92
N GLN A 115 1.57 7.24 -7.83
CA GLN A 115 1.74 8.67 -8.07
C GLN A 115 0.80 9.20 -9.15
N GLN A 116 0.10 8.31 -9.87
CA GLN A 116 -0.82 8.67 -10.95
C GLN A 116 -2.02 7.71 -10.94
N LEU A 117 -3.06 8.07 -10.22
CA LEU A 117 -4.24 7.23 -10.06
C LEU A 117 -5.27 7.45 -11.17
N GLU A 118 -5.71 6.36 -11.79
CA GLU A 118 -6.74 6.36 -12.84
C GLU A 118 -8.15 6.22 -12.27
N PHE A 119 -8.40 6.82 -11.11
CA PHE A 119 -9.71 6.86 -10.46
C PHE A 119 -10.27 8.29 -10.47
N GLU A 120 -11.59 8.39 -10.46
CA GLU A 120 -12.28 9.66 -10.33
C GLU A 120 -12.05 10.29 -8.94
N ASP A 121 -12.21 11.61 -8.86
CA ASP A 121 -12.20 12.34 -7.59
C ASP A 121 -13.28 11.78 -6.64
N ASN A 122 -13.00 11.82 -5.35
CA ASN A 122 -13.98 11.45 -4.32
C ASN A 122 -14.57 10.03 -4.47
N SER A 123 -13.75 9.05 -4.84
CA SER A 123 -14.18 7.66 -5.09
C SER A 123 -14.14 6.76 -3.88
N PHE A 124 -13.27 7.05 -2.89
CA PHE A 124 -12.99 6.16 -1.77
C PHE A 124 -13.27 6.81 -0.41
N ASP A 125 -13.73 6.00 0.54
CA ASP A 125 -13.92 6.40 1.93
C ASP A 125 -12.63 6.28 2.75
N LEU A 126 -11.79 5.28 2.39
CA LEU A 126 -10.49 5.01 2.99
C LEU A 126 -9.44 4.80 1.90
N VAL A 127 -8.32 5.48 2.03
CA VAL A 127 -7.07 5.13 1.33
C VAL A 127 -6.09 4.62 2.36
N ILE A 128 -5.55 3.42 2.16
CA ILE A 128 -4.56 2.82 3.04
C ILE A 128 -3.28 2.50 2.27
N SER A 129 -2.13 2.69 2.93
CA SER A 129 -0.82 2.39 2.36
C SER A 129 0.16 2.00 3.46
N ARG A 130 1.05 1.04 3.18
CA ARG A 130 2.11 0.62 4.10
C ARG A 130 3.42 0.39 3.36
N ASN A 131 4.47 1.09 3.79
CA ASN A 131 5.82 0.94 3.23
C ASN A 131 5.91 1.26 1.73
N VAL A 132 5.25 2.30 1.27
CA VAL A 132 5.20 2.69 -0.15
C VAL A 132 5.95 3.99 -0.41
N LEU A 133 5.71 5.03 0.38
CA LEU A 133 6.20 6.39 0.10
C LEU A 133 7.72 6.49 0.00
N TRP A 134 8.45 5.71 0.80
CA TRP A 134 9.91 5.70 0.80
C TRP A 134 10.51 5.22 -0.54
N ASN A 135 9.74 4.49 -1.35
CA ASN A 135 10.13 3.97 -2.66
C ASN A 135 9.78 4.90 -3.82
N LEU A 136 8.94 5.93 -3.59
CA LEU A 136 8.41 6.73 -4.68
C LEU A 136 9.37 7.83 -5.10
N GLU A 137 9.43 8.12 -6.39
CA GLU A 137 10.21 9.24 -6.94
C GLU A 137 9.64 10.59 -6.49
N ASN A 138 8.31 10.68 -6.42
CA ASN A 138 7.60 11.90 -6.03
C ASN A 138 6.49 11.61 -4.99
N PRO A 139 6.85 11.44 -3.70
CA PRO A 139 5.89 11.19 -2.64
C PRO A 139 4.82 12.29 -2.49
N GLU A 140 5.18 13.54 -2.77
CA GLU A 140 4.24 14.66 -2.72
C GLU A 140 3.12 14.51 -3.77
N GLN A 141 3.47 14.09 -4.98
CA GLN A 141 2.50 13.82 -6.03
C GLN A 141 1.59 12.65 -5.65
N ALA A 142 2.14 11.59 -5.05
CA ALA A 142 1.36 10.47 -4.55
C ALA A 142 0.31 10.94 -3.53
N TYR A 143 0.70 11.74 -2.54
CA TYR A 143 -0.25 12.28 -1.57
C TYR A 143 -1.35 13.14 -2.22
N LYS A 144 -1.03 13.97 -3.22
CA LYS A 144 -2.03 14.75 -3.96
C LYS A 144 -3.08 13.85 -4.62
N GLU A 145 -2.62 12.77 -5.27
CA GLU A 145 -3.51 11.79 -5.89
C GLU A 145 -4.36 11.03 -4.86
N TRP A 146 -3.75 10.59 -3.76
CA TRP A 146 -4.48 9.89 -2.70
C TRP A 146 -5.55 10.77 -2.05
N PHE A 147 -5.26 12.05 -1.81
CA PHE A 147 -6.27 13.00 -1.33
C PHE A 147 -7.32 13.33 -2.37
N ARG A 148 -6.98 13.40 -3.65
CA ARG A 148 -7.93 13.66 -4.74
C ARG A 148 -9.00 12.59 -4.82
N VAL A 149 -8.61 11.32 -4.70
CA VAL A 149 -9.54 10.18 -4.80
C VAL A 149 -10.32 9.92 -3.52
N LEU A 150 -9.92 10.51 -2.38
CA LEU A 150 -10.69 10.45 -1.14
C LEU A 150 -11.93 11.32 -1.20
N LYS A 151 -13.05 10.81 -0.71
CA LYS A 151 -14.28 11.59 -0.49
C LYS A 151 -14.04 12.66 0.59
N PRO A 152 -14.82 13.75 0.58
CA PRO A 152 -14.85 14.69 1.70
C PRO A 152 -15.16 13.95 3.02
N GLY A 153 -14.29 14.12 4.01
CA GLY A 153 -14.38 13.36 5.28
C GLY A 153 -13.84 11.94 5.24
N GLY A 154 -13.30 11.52 4.09
CA GLY A 154 -12.59 10.25 3.94
C GLY A 154 -11.29 10.21 4.75
N ILE A 155 -10.75 9.04 4.95
CA ILE A 155 -9.62 8.77 5.83
C ILE A 155 -8.42 8.30 5.02
N LEU A 156 -7.24 8.86 5.30
CA LEU A 156 -5.96 8.35 4.83
C LEU A 156 -5.23 7.70 6.00
N LEU A 157 -4.95 6.40 5.88
CA LEU A 157 -4.06 5.67 6.78
C LEU A 157 -2.77 5.33 6.05
N ASN A 158 -1.71 6.05 6.37
CA ASN A 158 -0.38 5.74 5.84
C ASN A 158 0.57 5.32 6.97
N CYS A 159 1.27 4.21 6.78
CA CYS A 159 2.26 3.68 7.70
C CYS A 159 3.52 3.30 6.94
N ASP A 160 4.54 4.13 7.02
CA ASP A 160 5.87 3.83 6.49
C ASP A 160 6.86 3.58 7.62
N GLY A 161 7.65 2.50 7.48
CA GLY A 161 8.75 2.24 8.38
C GLY A 161 9.89 3.26 8.18
N ASN A 162 10.62 3.55 9.25
CA ASN A 162 11.83 4.35 9.15
C ASN A 162 12.99 3.43 8.77
N PHE A 163 13.25 3.28 7.47
CA PHE A 163 14.31 2.42 6.93
C PHE A 163 15.68 3.10 6.82
N TYR A 164 15.87 4.27 7.43
CA TYR A 164 17.09 5.08 7.34
C TYR A 164 18.04 4.92 8.55
N TYR A 165 17.99 3.79 9.27
CA TYR A 165 18.92 3.47 10.37
C TYR A 165 19.65 2.17 10.12
#